data_b690e5e63c7ab913559c8a6ee245e892
#
_entry.id   b690e5e63c7ab913559c8a6ee245e892
#
_cell.length_a   1.000
_cell.length_b   1.000
_cell.length_c   1.000
_cell.angle_alpha   90.00
_cell.angle_beta   90.00
_cell.angle_gamma   90.00
#
_symmetry.space_group_name_H-M   'P 1'
#
loop_
_entity.id
_entity.type
_entity.pdbx_description
1 polymer ?
#
loop_
_entity_poly.entity_id
_entity_poly.type
_entity_poly.pdbx_seq_one_letter_code
_entity_poly.pdbx_strand_id
1 'polypeptide(L)'
;LKGNFEWEWLLLSRRKKSNPVYKTLLKPFFFTKPAEEAHHFTVNLTQKTFNFPVLGSLIGSVFHLEDKRLEREVFGLKFKNPVGLAAGFDKDAKLIDEMAMLGFGFIEIGTLTPIPQEGNPQPRLFRLPEDEALINRMGFNNGGVLDAVERLKKRKSDVIIGGNIGKNKVTPNEKAVDDYLFCLEALHPYVDYFVVNVSSPNTPNLRDLQEKEPLKALLTAVKSANDQKEQPKPILLKIAPDLTEGQLDDIIEIVAETKIDGVIATNTTIDRSGLKTAQSEVEAIGAGGLSGKVLKNRSTEVIRYLSNKSKSAFPIIGVGGVYSAEDAIEKLEAGASLIQVYSGMIYEGPSLIKRIKKGLIGYFSGKNSKSNPETVSSN
;
A
#
# COMPACT_ATOMS: atom_id res chain seq x y z
N LEU A 1 -31.80 21.44 -17.82
CA LEU A 1 -31.31 21.31 -16.41
C LEU A 1 -30.21 20.27 -16.21
N LYS A 2 -29.70 19.61 -17.27
CA LYS A 2 -28.57 18.65 -17.20
C LYS A 2 -27.17 19.28 -17.38
N GLY A 3 -27.09 20.55 -17.77
CA GLY A 3 -25.81 21.19 -18.12
C GLY A 3 -25.00 21.79 -16.95
N ASN A 4 -25.62 22.11 -15.82
CA ASN A 4 -24.95 22.87 -14.75
C ASN A 4 -24.14 21.98 -13.80
N PHE A 5 -24.45 20.69 -13.69
CA PHE A 5 -23.79 19.78 -12.74
C PHE A 5 -22.39 19.30 -13.24
N GLU A 6 -22.22 19.17 -14.55
CA GLU A 6 -20.91 18.83 -15.16
C GLU A 6 -19.91 20.00 -15.06
N TRP A 7 -20.40 21.23 -15.19
CA TRP A 7 -19.56 22.44 -15.10
C TRP A 7 -19.09 22.75 -13.67
N GLU A 8 -19.92 22.52 -12.66
CA GLU A 8 -19.49 22.66 -11.26
C GLU A 8 -18.46 21.61 -10.88
N TRP A 9 -18.62 20.36 -11.33
CA TRP A 9 -17.64 19.30 -11.09
C TRP A 9 -16.31 19.58 -11.81
N LEU A 10 -16.35 20.08 -13.05
CA LEU A 10 -15.19 20.53 -13.81
C LEU A 10 -14.50 21.76 -13.18
N LEU A 11 -15.23 22.68 -12.58
CA LEU A 11 -14.66 23.82 -11.87
C LEU A 11 -14.05 23.44 -10.51
N LEU A 12 -14.61 22.46 -9.83
CA LEU A 12 -14.05 21.91 -8.59
C LEU A 12 -12.80 21.04 -8.87
N SER A 13 -12.76 20.32 -9.99
CA SER A 13 -11.61 19.55 -10.43
C SER A 13 -10.43 20.42 -10.86
N ARG A 14 -10.68 21.62 -11.38
CA ARG A 14 -9.62 22.59 -11.78
C ARG A 14 -8.87 23.23 -10.61
N ARG A 15 -9.35 23.14 -9.38
CA ARG A 15 -8.59 23.53 -8.19
C ARG A 15 -7.67 22.40 -7.71
N LYS A 16 -6.71 21.98 -8.55
CA LYS A 16 -5.49 21.27 -8.14
C LYS A 16 -4.68 22.17 -7.19
N LYS A 17 -5.13 22.36 -5.96
CA LYS A 17 -4.28 22.96 -4.92
C LYS A 17 -3.35 21.83 -4.42
N SER A 18 -2.30 21.53 -5.23
CA SER A 18 -1.08 20.93 -4.68
C SER A 18 -0.65 21.74 -3.47
N ASN A 19 -0.10 21.13 -2.43
CA ASN A 19 0.51 21.89 -1.34
C ASN A 19 1.74 22.62 -1.93
N PRO A 20 1.67 23.94 -2.21
CA PRO A 20 2.76 24.65 -2.87
C PRO A 20 4.04 24.58 -2.02
N VAL A 21 3.92 24.64 -0.69
CA VAL A 21 5.07 24.60 0.22
C VAL A 21 5.87 23.29 0.07
N TYR A 22 5.17 22.16 -0.01
CA TYR A 22 5.88 20.89 -0.21
C TYR A 22 6.57 20.84 -1.57
N LYS A 23 5.86 21.15 -2.65
CA LYS A 23 6.38 21.01 -4.02
C LYS A 23 7.48 22.03 -4.36
N THR A 24 7.39 23.26 -3.83
CA THR A 24 8.32 24.33 -4.18
C THR A 24 9.50 24.46 -3.23
N LEU A 25 9.37 24.05 -1.97
CA LEU A 25 10.44 24.20 -0.97
C LEU A 25 10.97 22.85 -0.47
N LEU A 26 10.10 21.98 0.04
CA LEU A 26 10.55 20.76 0.73
C LEU A 26 11.00 19.67 -0.25
N LYS A 27 10.23 19.42 -1.32
CA LYS A 27 10.58 18.41 -2.32
C LYS A 27 11.92 18.68 -2.99
N PRO A 28 12.24 19.89 -3.51
CA PRO A 28 13.56 20.19 -4.07
C PRO A 28 14.68 19.92 -3.07
N PHE A 29 14.53 20.34 -1.81
CA PHE A 29 15.51 20.09 -0.76
C PHE A 29 15.73 18.57 -0.52
N PHE A 30 14.66 17.78 -0.37
CA PHE A 30 14.80 16.33 -0.21
C PHE A 30 15.41 15.65 -1.44
N PHE A 31 15.17 16.20 -2.63
CA PHE A 31 15.64 15.61 -3.87
C PHE A 31 17.12 15.91 -4.16
N THR A 32 17.76 16.82 -3.42
CA THR A 32 19.23 17.00 -3.47
C THR A 32 19.98 15.86 -2.79
N LYS A 33 19.32 15.10 -1.89
CA LYS A 33 19.93 13.97 -1.17
C LYS A 33 19.68 12.66 -1.92
N PRO A 34 20.55 11.64 -1.79
CA PRO A 34 20.26 10.27 -2.18
C PRO A 34 18.91 9.83 -1.60
N ALA A 35 18.16 9.02 -2.37
CA ALA A 35 16.76 8.73 -2.04
C ALA A 35 16.59 8.04 -0.67
N GLU A 36 17.48 7.11 -0.32
CA GLU A 36 17.45 6.39 0.96
C GLU A 36 17.86 7.30 2.14
N GLU A 37 18.85 8.16 1.95
CA GLU A 37 19.22 9.16 2.96
C GLU A 37 18.09 10.15 3.23
N ALA A 38 17.42 10.63 2.18
CA ALA A 38 16.26 11.51 2.32
C ALA A 38 15.12 10.81 3.09
N HIS A 39 14.92 9.50 2.87
CA HIS A 39 13.95 8.72 3.62
C HIS A 39 14.32 8.68 5.10
N HIS A 40 15.55 8.29 5.46
CA HIS A 40 15.98 8.23 6.85
C HIS A 40 15.95 9.61 7.53
N PHE A 41 16.36 10.66 6.82
CA PHE A 41 16.26 12.03 7.32
C PHE A 41 14.80 12.40 7.63
N THR A 42 13.88 12.07 6.71
CA THR A 42 12.44 12.36 6.88
C THR A 42 11.87 11.58 8.05
N VAL A 43 12.19 10.30 8.20
CA VAL A 43 11.78 9.46 9.35
C VAL A 43 12.21 10.11 10.66
N ASN A 44 13.51 10.44 10.79
CA ASN A 44 14.04 11.03 12.00
C ASN A 44 13.43 12.42 12.31
N LEU A 45 13.24 13.24 11.27
CA LEU A 45 12.61 14.55 11.41
C LEU A 45 11.15 14.43 11.86
N THR A 46 10.41 13.50 11.26
CA THR A 46 9.00 13.25 11.59
C THR A 46 8.89 12.80 13.04
N GLN A 47 9.65 11.78 13.47
CA GLN A 47 9.66 11.33 14.86
C GLN A 47 9.99 12.46 15.84
N LYS A 48 11.04 13.24 15.58
CA LYS A 48 11.41 14.38 16.43
C LYS A 48 10.28 15.41 16.51
N THR A 49 9.67 15.74 15.38
CA THR A 49 8.62 16.76 15.31
C THR A 49 7.37 16.33 16.06
N PHE A 50 6.93 15.09 15.89
CA PHE A 50 5.72 14.58 16.56
C PHE A 50 5.95 14.23 18.04
N ASN A 51 7.19 14.03 18.47
CA ASN A 51 7.53 13.86 19.88
C ASN A 51 7.35 15.14 20.71
N PHE A 52 7.24 16.33 20.08
CA PHE A 52 6.82 17.55 20.75
C PHE A 52 5.28 17.62 20.78
N PRO A 53 4.61 17.43 21.95
CA PRO A 53 3.15 17.23 22.00
C PRO A 53 2.33 18.34 21.35
N VAL A 54 2.74 19.60 21.58
CA VAL A 54 2.05 20.77 21.00
C VAL A 54 2.19 20.80 19.48
N LEU A 55 3.41 20.57 18.98
CA LEU A 55 3.70 20.62 17.54
C LEU A 55 3.05 19.43 16.81
N GLY A 56 3.15 18.24 17.39
CA GLY A 56 2.50 17.03 16.86
C GLY A 56 0.98 17.19 16.76
N SER A 57 0.34 17.74 17.80
CA SER A 57 -1.10 18.03 17.79
C SER A 57 -1.49 19.05 16.73
N LEU A 58 -0.73 20.15 16.60
CA LEU A 58 -0.99 21.18 15.56
C LEU A 58 -0.85 20.58 14.16
N ILE A 59 0.19 19.82 13.89
CA ILE A 59 0.40 19.17 12.58
C ILE A 59 -0.72 18.15 12.34
N GLY A 60 -1.03 17.30 13.32
CA GLY A 60 -2.11 16.35 13.23
C GLY A 60 -3.45 17.00 12.86
N SER A 61 -3.78 18.15 13.48
CA SER A 61 -5.03 18.90 13.18
C SER A 61 -5.10 19.38 11.72
N VAL A 62 -3.96 19.73 11.11
CA VAL A 62 -3.91 20.13 9.70
C VAL A 62 -4.28 18.97 8.77
N PHE A 63 -3.89 17.74 9.11
CA PHE A 63 -4.17 16.55 8.31
C PHE A 63 -5.44 15.82 8.73
N HIS A 64 -5.97 16.12 9.91
CA HIS A 64 -7.19 15.50 10.41
C HIS A 64 -8.37 15.76 9.47
N LEU A 65 -9.08 14.69 9.14
CA LEU A 65 -10.34 14.70 8.39
C LEU A 65 -11.05 13.38 8.66
N GLU A 66 -12.10 13.43 9.46
CA GLU A 66 -12.97 12.27 9.69
C GLU A 66 -14.33 12.53 9.06
N ASP A 67 -14.90 11.49 8.45
CA ASP A 67 -16.20 11.56 7.81
C ASP A 67 -16.74 10.13 7.69
N LYS A 68 -17.94 9.88 8.20
CA LYS A 68 -18.58 8.55 8.17
C LYS A 68 -18.71 7.96 6.77
N ARG A 69 -18.79 8.80 5.73
CA ARG A 69 -18.84 8.36 4.34
C ARG A 69 -17.57 7.63 3.89
N LEU A 70 -16.45 7.85 4.60
CA LEU A 70 -15.18 7.19 4.34
C LEU A 70 -15.05 5.83 5.04
N GLU A 71 -15.85 5.55 6.06
CA GLU A 71 -15.77 4.30 6.80
C GLU A 71 -16.04 3.10 5.90
N ARG A 72 -15.27 2.06 6.08
CA ARG A 72 -15.39 0.79 5.33
C ARG A 72 -15.28 -0.37 6.30
N GLU A 73 -16.11 -1.38 6.07
CA GLU A 73 -15.95 -2.67 6.72
C GLU A 73 -15.48 -3.68 5.66
N VAL A 74 -14.28 -4.22 5.84
CA VAL A 74 -13.62 -5.13 4.91
C VAL A 74 -12.85 -6.16 5.73
N PHE A 75 -12.86 -7.42 5.35
CA PHE A 75 -12.21 -8.53 6.08
C PHE A 75 -12.69 -8.66 7.55
N GLY A 76 -13.89 -8.19 7.89
CA GLY A 76 -14.36 -8.12 9.27
C GLY A 76 -13.74 -6.98 10.11
N LEU A 77 -12.92 -6.12 9.50
CA LEU A 77 -12.28 -4.96 10.15
C LEU A 77 -12.98 -3.66 9.75
N LYS A 78 -13.07 -2.72 10.70
CA LYS A 78 -13.67 -1.40 10.49
C LYS A 78 -12.60 -0.33 10.27
N PHE A 79 -12.43 0.08 9.03
CA PHE A 79 -11.49 1.12 8.62
C PHE A 79 -12.13 2.50 8.74
N LYS A 80 -11.50 3.44 9.45
CA LYS A 80 -11.96 4.86 9.56
C LYS A 80 -11.97 5.57 8.20
N ASN A 81 -11.14 5.15 7.28
CA ASN A 81 -11.13 5.58 5.87
C ASN A 81 -10.38 4.55 5.01
N PRO A 82 -10.62 4.52 3.67
CA PRO A 82 -10.07 3.48 2.79
C PRO A 82 -8.64 3.73 2.34
N VAL A 83 -7.92 4.74 2.88
CA VAL A 83 -6.59 5.13 2.38
C VAL A 83 -5.52 4.64 3.34
N GLY A 84 -4.70 3.69 2.91
CA GLY A 84 -3.61 3.10 3.68
C GLY A 84 -2.22 3.49 3.20
N LEU A 85 -1.23 3.28 4.07
CA LEU A 85 0.19 3.33 3.75
C LEU A 85 0.63 1.95 3.27
N ALA A 86 1.28 1.88 2.11
CA ALA A 86 1.79 0.62 1.58
C ALA A 86 3.07 0.16 2.28
N ALA A 87 3.28 -1.17 2.35
CA ALA A 87 4.50 -1.77 2.88
C ALA A 87 5.77 -1.24 2.21
N GLY A 88 6.87 -1.26 2.96
CA GLY A 88 8.17 -0.78 2.53
C GLY A 88 8.46 0.67 2.88
N PHE A 89 7.45 1.48 3.23
CA PHE A 89 7.64 2.84 3.72
C PHE A 89 8.07 2.84 5.20
N ASP A 90 7.32 2.18 6.03
CA ASP A 90 7.66 1.92 7.44
C ASP A 90 7.91 0.42 7.67
N LYS A 91 9.12 -0.02 7.35
CA LYS A 91 9.45 -1.45 7.41
C LYS A 91 9.45 -2.01 8.82
N ASP A 92 9.96 -1.23 9.76
CA ASP A 92 10.24 -1.68 11.12
C ASP A 92 9.25 -1.13 12.16
N ALA A 93 8.07 -0.67 11.74
CA ALA A 93 7.07 -0.08 12.63
C ALA A 93 7.58 1.14 13.43
N LYS A 94 8.32 2.04 12.78
CA LYS A 94 8.92 3.22 13.40
C LYS A 94 8.04 4.46 13.38
N LEU A 95 7.02 4.51 12.50
CA LEU A 95 6.24 5.71 12.18
C LEU A 95 4.73 5.53 12.33
N ILE A 96 4.26 4.53 13.08
CA ILE A 96 2.84 4.17 13.15
C ILE A 96 1.99 5.36 13.63
N ASP A 97 2.36 5.94 14.76
CA ASP A 97 1.60 7.04 15.36
C ASP A 97 1.62 8.29 14.48
N GLU A 98 2.76 8.59 13.87
CA GLU A 98 2.93 9.73 12.97
C GLU A 98 2.12 9.56 11.67
N MET A 99 2.11 8.37 11.10
CA MET A 99 1.32 8.10 9.88
C MET A 99 -0.18 8.13 10.17
N ALA A 100 -0.61 7.64 11.33
CA ALA A 100 -1.98 7.78 11.80
C ALA A 100 -2.38 9.26 11.90
N MET A 101 -1.52 10.11 12.48
CA MET A 101 -1.75 11.56 12.56
C MET A 101 -1.78 12.24 11.18
N LEU A 102 -1.08 11.73 10.18
CA LEU A 102 -1.19 12.18 8.79
C LEU A 102 -2.51 11.77 8.11
N GLY A 103 -3.33 10.98 8.79
CA GLY A 103 -4.69 10.66 8.40
C GLY A 103 -4.85 9.37 7.60
N PHE A 104 -3.86 8.49 7.59
CA PHE A 104 -4.02 7.14 7.07
C PHE A 104 -5.05 6.34 7.87
N GLY A 105 -5.89 5.58 7.20
CA GLY A 105 -6.88 4.70 7.82
C GLY A 105 -6.30 3.36 8.26
N PHE A 106 -5.18 2.96 7.68
CA PHE A 106 -4.42 1.76 8.02
C PHE A 106 -2.96 1.86 7.53
N ILE A 107 -2.09 1.07 8.12
CA ILE A 107 -0.66 1.09 7.85
C ILE A 107 -0.18 -0.34 7.64
N GLU A 108 0.46 -0.63 6.51
CA GLU A 108 1.12 -1.90 6.26
C GLU A 108 2.61 -1.75 6.57
N ILE A 109 3.06 -2.37 7.66
CA ILE A 109 4.47 -2.44 8.06
C ILE A 109 5.18 -3.57 7.32
N GLY A 110 6.51 -3.55 7.30
CA GLY A 110 7.32 -4.60 6.68
C GLY A 110 7.76 -4.25 5.25
N THR A 111 8.23 -5.22 4.50
CA THR A 111 8.22 -6.67 4.78
C THR A 111 9.18 -6.98 5.90
N LEU A 112 8.70 -7.72 6.90
CA LEU A 112 9.47 -8.23 8.02
C LEU A 112 9.87 -9.68 7.76
N THR A 113 11.05 -10.04 8.24
CA THR A 113 11.59 -11.40 8.19
C THR A 113 11.93 -11.87 9.61
N PRO A 114 12.05 -13.18 9.88
CA PRO A 114 12.38 -13.69 11.21
C PRO A 114 13.57 -13.03 11.85
N ILE A 115 14.69 -12.99 11.15
CA ILE A 115 15.93 -12.36 11.63
C ILE A 115 16.22 -11.08 10.84
N PRO A 116 16.96 -10.11 11.44
CA PRO A 116 17.37 -8.89 10.74
C PRO A 116 18.21 -9.22 9.51
N GLN A 117 18.09 -8.39 8.47
CA GLN A 117 18.93 -8.49 7.29
C GLN A 117 19.17 -7.12 6.67
N GLU A 118 20.40 -6.91 6.20
CA GLU A 118 20.86 -5.64 5.61
C GLU A 118 20.18 -5.33 4.27
N GLY A 119 19.71 -6.35 3.56
CA GLY A 119 19.19 -6.25 2.20
C GLY A 119 20.30 -6.22 1.16
N ASN A 120 20.02 -5.62 0.01
CA ASN A 120 21.00 -5.53 -1.09
C ASN A 120 21.97 -4.34 -0.88
N PRO A 121 23.17 -4.36 -1.51
CA PRO A 121 24.12 -3.25 -1.42
C PRO A 121 23.53 -1.91 -1.89
N GLN A 122 24.01 -0.82 -1.30
CA GLN A 122 23.70 0.53 -1.74
C GLN A 122 24.61 0.98 -2.91
N PRO A 123 24.12 1.89 -3.78
CA PRO A 123 22.78 2.50 -3.81
C PRO A 123 21.71 1.51 -4.30
N ARG A 124 20.53 1.56 -3.69
CA ARG A 124 19.45 0.61 -3.93
C ARG A 124 18.06 1.24 -4.05
N LEU A 125 17.98 2.56 -4.01
CA LEU A 125 16.75 3.34 -4.20
C LEU A 125 17.05 4.54 -5.09
N PHE A 126 16.36 4.62 -6.23
CA PHE A 126 16.59 5.61 -7.27
C PHE A 126 15.28 6.32 -7.60
N ARG A 127 15.35 7.63 -7.83
CA ARG A 127 14.22 8.42 -8.30
C ARG A 127 14.31 8.60 -9.80
N LEU A 128 13.17 8.56 -10.47
CA LEU A 128 12.99 8.96 -11.86
C LEU A 128 12.04 10.17 -11.87
N PRO A 129 12.56 11.40 -11.71
CA PRO A 129 11.73 12.58 -11.50
C PRO A 129 10.79 12.90 -12.65
N GLU A 130 11.21 12.69 -13.90
CA GLU A 130 10.41 12.94 -15.11
C GLU A 130 9.19 12.02 -15.21
N ASP A 131 9.31 10.81 -14.66
CA ASP A 131 8.26 9.80 -14.62
C ASP A 131 7.46 9.82 -13.32
N GLU A 132 7.85 10.65 -12.36
CA GLU A 132 7.34 10.61 -10.99
C GLU A 132 7.34 9.16 -10.45
N ALA A 133 8.48 8.48 -10.63
CA ALA A 133 8.66 7.07 -10.36
C ALA A 133 9.90 6.78 -9.50
N LEU A 134 9.99 5.55 -9.02
CA LEU A 134 11.10 5.05 -8.22
C LEU A 134 11.50 3.66 -8.71
N ILE A 135 12.81 3.40 -8.81
CA ILE A 135 13.36 2.05 -8.91
C ILE A 135 13.97 1.69 -7.56
N ASN A 136 13.63 0.52 -7.04
CA ASN A 136 14.21 0.02 -5.81
C ASN A 136 14.69 -1.43 -5.96
N ARG A 137 15.79 -1.75 -5.28
CA ARG A 137 16.31 -3.11 -5.10
C ARG A 137 16.67 -3.36 -3.64
N MET A 138 15.72 -3.07 -2.74
CA MET A 138 15.96 -3.06 -1.29
C MET A 138 16.33 -4.42 -0.72
N GLY A 139 15.71 -5.54 -1.19
CA GLY A 139 16.02 -6.90 -0.73
C GLY A 139 15.54 -7.18 0.70
N PHE A 140 14.39 -6.63 1.09
CA PHE A 140 13.79 -6.81 2.42
C PHE A 140 14.71 -6.42 3.58
N ASN A 141 15.46 -5.31 3.46
CA ASN A 141 16.22 -4.80 4.59
C ASN A 141 15.27 -4.42 5.73
N ASN A 142 15.47 -5.02 6.90
CA ASN A 142 14.66 -4.80 8.09
C ASN A 142 15.40 -5.27 9.36
N GLY A 143 14.96 -4.80 10.52
CA GLY A 143 15.54 -5.13 11.82
C GLY A 143 15.10 -6.47 12.41
N GLY A 144 14.35 -7.28 11.67
CA GLY A 144 13.73 -8.52 12.15
C GLY A 144 12.40 -8.29 12.84
N VAL A 145 11.55 -9.32 12.81
CA VAL A 145 10.18 -9.23 13.32
C VAL A 145 10.11 -8.91 14.81
N LEU A 146 11.03 -9.43 15.62
CA LEU A 146 11.03 -9.20 17.07
C LEU A 146 11.34 -7.74 17.44
N ASP A 147 12.21 -7.07 16.68
CA ASP A 147 12.50 -5.65 16.85
C ASP A 147 11.27 -4.76 16.50
N ALA A 148 10.53 -5.13 15.47
CA ALA A 148 9.25 -4.48 15.14
C ALA A 148 8.20 -4.69 16.24
N VAL A 149 8.11 -5.88 16.82
CA VAL A 149 7.21 -6.19 17.94
C VAL A 149 7.47 -5.27 19.14
N GLU A 150 8.74 -5.02 19.49
CA GLU A 150 9.06 -4.10 20.60
C GLU A 150 8.59 -2.65 20.36
N ARG A 151 8.46 -2.23 19.10
CA ARG A 151 7.87 -0.92 18.76
C ARG A 151 6.35 -0.97 18.75
N LEU A 152 5.77 -2.03 18.21
CA LEU A 152 4.31 -2.24 18.21
C LEU A 152 3.72 -2.23 19.63
N LYS A 153 4.42 -2.81 20.61
CA LYS A 153 4.03 -2.74 22.04
C LYS A 153 3.92 -1.32 22.59
N LYS A 154 4.64 -0.37 21.98
CA LYS A 154 4.72 1.03 22.44
C LYS A 154 3.83 1.98 21.66
N ARG A 155 3.12 1.50 20.63
CA ARG A 155 2.22 2.32 19.81
C ARG A 155 1.10 2.91 20.67
N LYS A 156 0.68 4.12 20.35
CA LYS A 156 -0.41 4.84 21.01
C LYS A 156 -1.67 4.88 20.16
N SER A 157 -1.51 4.84 18.85
CA SER A 157 -2.61 4.89 17.89
C SER A 157 -3.37 3.56 17.82
N ASP A 158 -4.68 3.67 17.61
CA ASP A 158 -5.60 2.56 17.33
C ASP A 158 -5.75 2.28 15.81
N VAL A 159 -4.88 2.86 14.99
CA VAL A 159 -4.89 2.64 13.54
C VAL A 159 -4.69 1.16 13.22
N ILE A 160 -5.43 0.66 12.23
CA ILE A 160 -5.31 -0.73 11.76
C ILE A 160 -3.91 -0.97 11.19
N ILE A 161 -3.27 -2.05 11.63
CA ILE A 161 -1.93 -2.46 11.22
C ILE A 161 -1.98 -3.75 10.41
N GLY A 162 -1.45 -3.71 9.20
CA GLY A 162 -1.14 -4.90 8.40
C GLY A 162 0.30 -5.33 8.61
N GLY A 163 0.51 -6.58 8.98
CA GLY A 163 1.84 -7.18 9.09
C GLY A 163 2.26 -7.84 7.78
N ASN A 164 3.09 -7.17 6.99
CA ASN A 164 3.64 -7.73 5.76
C ASN A 164 4.84 -8.60 6.10
N ILE A 165 4.75 -9.89 5.80
CA ILE A 165 5.74 -10.92 6.16
C ILE A 165 6.36 -11.58 4.94
N GLY A 166 7.60 -11.98 5.07
CA GLY A 166 8.36 -12.64 4.03
C GLY A 166 9.50 -13.49 4.58
N LYS A 167 10.13 -14.30 3.71
CA LYS A 167 11.28 -15.09 4.10
C LYS A 167 12.58 -14.30 4.09
N ASN A 168 13.53 -14.70 4.93
CA ASN A 168 14.90 -14.21 4.86
C ASN A 168 15.56 -14.59 3.52
N LYS A 169 16.51 -13.76 3.08
CA LYS A 169 17.26 -14.01 1.85
C LYS A 169 18.04 -15.33 1.90
N VAL A 170 18.56 -15.68 3.08
CA VAL A 170 19.36 -16.89 3.31
C VAL A 170 18.52 -18.15 3.41
N THR A 171 17.21 -18.05 3.65
CA THR A 171 16.31 -19.19 3.74
C THR A 171 15.97 -19.69 2.33
N PRO A 172 16.21 -20.97 2.01
CA PRO A 172 15.82 -21.55 0.72
C PRO A 172 14.30 -21.65 0.61
N ASN A 173 13.78 -21.72 -0.63
CA ASN A 173 12.33 -21.70 -0.86
C ASN A 173 11.60 -22.90 -0.21
N GLU A 174 12.27 -24.05 -0.13
CA GLU A 174 11.75 -25.30 0.49
C GLU A 174 11.48 -25.13 2.01
N LYS A 175 12.13 -24.15 2.65
CA LYS A 175 11.97 -23.80 4.06
C LYS A 175 11.25 -22.46 4.27
N ALA A 176 10.73 -21.86 3.20
CA ALA A 176 10.10 -20.55 3.27
C ALA A 176 8.94 -20.54 4.29
N VAL A 177 8.15 -21.60 4.34
CA VAL A 177 7.00 -21.71 5.25
C VAL A 177 7.39 -21.42 6.70
N ASP A 178 8.53 -21.91 7.17
CA ASP A 178 8.99 -21.73 8.56
C ASP A 178 9.16 -20.23 8.89
N ASP A 179 9.71 -19.47 7.95
CA ASP A 179 9.92 -18.01 8.11
C ASP A 179 8.58 -17.24 8.20
N TYR A 180 7.62 -17.60 7.34
CA TYR A 180 6.29 -16.97 7.37
C TYR A 180 5.54 -17.31 8.66
N LEU A 181 5.61 -18.55 9.11
CA LEU A 181 4.98 -18.99 10.37
C LEU A 181 5.62 -18.31 11.58
N PHE A 182 6.95 -18.21 11.62
CA PHE A 182 7.64 -17.50 12.69
C PHE A 182 7.18 -16.03 12.78
N CYS A 183 7.11 -15.33 11.65
CA CYS A 183 6.64 -13.95 11.61
C CYS A 183 5.17 -13.83 12.00
N LEU A 184 4.31 -14.77 11.57
CA LEU A 184 2.90 -14.82 11.95
C LEU A 184 2.77 -14.94 13.48
N GLU A 185 3.45 -15.90 14.08
CA GLU A 185 3.42 -16.11 15.53
C GLU A 185 3.85 -14.86 16.31
N ALA A 186 4.97 -14.27 15.92
CA ALA A 186 5.54 -13.11 16.62
C ALA A 186 4.63 -11.87 16.52
N LEU A 187 4.01 -11.64 15.37
CA LEU A 187 3.19 -10.44 15.12
C LEU A 187 1.74 -10.61 15.53
N HIS A 188 1.23 -11.83 15.69
CA HIS A 188 -0.19 -12.10 15.86
C HIS A 188 -0.87 -11.23 16.95
N PRO A 189 -0.29 -10.98 18.14
CA PRO A 189 -0.91 -10.12 19.14
C PRO A 189 -0.94 -8.61 18.79
N TYR A 190 -0.19 -8.18 17.79
CA TYR A 190 0.13 -6.76 17.58
C TYR A 190 -0.36 -6.17 16.25
N VAL A 191 -0.78 -7.00 15.29
CA VAL A 191 -1.29 -6.56 13.99
C VAL A 191 -2.76 -6.96 13.85
N ASP A 192 -3.48 -6.34 12.91
CA ASP A 192 -4.90 -6.57 12.69
C ASP A 192 -5.16 -7.51 11.51
N TYR A 193 -4.24 -7.58 10.55
CA TYR A 193 -4.26 -8.52 9.42
C TYR A 193 -2.83 -8.85 8.97
N PHE A 194 -2.67 -9.92 8.21
CA PHE A 194 -1.40 -10.35 7.65
C PHE A 194 -1.35 -10.21 6.13
N VAL A 195 -0.15 -9.98 5.62
CA VAL A 195 0.12 -9.96 4.17
C VAL A 195 1.27 -10.90 3.87
N VAL A 196 0.98 -11.98 3.14
CA VAL A 196 1.99 -12.89 2.61
C VAL A 196 2.60 -12.27 1.36
N ASN A 197 3.89 -11.91 1.42
CA ASN A 197 4.59 -11.23 0.34
C ASN A 197 5.59 -12.15 -0.37
N VAL A 198 5.19 -12.66 -1.50
CA VAL A 198 6.01 -13.50 -2.40
C VAL A 198 6.37 -12.79 -3.72
N SER A 199 6.03 -11.50 -3.83
CA SER A 199 6.03 -10.79 -5.12
C SER A 199 7.20 -9.82 -5.34
N SER A 200 8.13 -9.70 -4.38
CA SER A 200 9.30 -8.82 -4.54
C SER A 200 10.25 -9.33 -5.62
N PRO A 201 10.64 -8.49 -6.60
CA PRO A 201 11.64 -8.86 -7.58
C PRO A 201 13.08 -8.77 -7.04
N ASN A 202 13.26 -8.33 -5.79
CA ASN A 202 14.54 -7.93 -5.22
C ASN A 202 15.17 -8.99 -4.29
N THR A 203 14.49 -10.12 -4.10
CA THR A 203 14.97 -11.28 -3.35
C THR A 203 15.10 -12.43 -4.32
N PRO A 204 16.27 -13.08 -4.45
CA PRO A 204 16.48 -14.18 -5.39
C PRO A 204 15.43 -15.29 -5.22
N ASN A 205 14.90 -15.75 -6.33
CA ASN A 205 13.94 -16.86 -6.45
C ASN A 205 12.64 -16.70 -5.62
N LEU A 206 12.42 -15.55 -4.99
CA LEU A 206 11.19 -15.34 -4.20
C LEU A 206 9.94 -15.46 -5.06
N ARG A 207 9.98 -14.97 -6.30
CA ARG A 207 8.84 -15.02 -7.21
C ARG A 207 8.49 -16.44 -7.69
N ASP A 208 9.38 -17.41 -7.52
CA ASP A 208 9.07 -18.82 -7.80
C ASP A 208 8.02 -19.36 -6.84
N LEU A 209 7.91 -18.75 -5.64
CA LEU A 209 6.81 -19.02 -4.71
C LEU A 209 5.43 -18.50 -5.17
N GLN A 210 5.35 -17.76 -6.27
CA GLN A 210 4.07 -17.37 -6.89
C GLN A 210 3.53 -18.41 -7.87
N GLU A 211 4.33 -19.43 -8.20
CA GLU A 211 3.83 -20.59 -8.97
C GLU A 211 2.74 -21.30 -8.18
N LYS A 212 1.76 -21.88 -8.88
CA LYS A 212 0.49 -22.38 -8.32
C LYS A 212 0.67 -23.27 -7.09
N GLU A 213 1.41 -24.36 -7.24
CA GLU A 213 1.55 -25.34 -6.17
C GLU A 213 2.36 -24.84 -4.96
N PRO A 214 3.54 -24.20 -5.13
CA PRO A 214 4.26 -23.59 -4.02
C PRO A 214 3.45 -22.53 -3.28
N LEU A 215 2.73 -21.67 -4.00
CA LEU A 215 1.90 -20.63 -3.42
C LEU A 215 0.75 -21.22 -2.61
N LYS A 216 0.03 -22.19 -3.17
CA LYS A 216 -1.07 -22.88 -2.50
C LYS A 216 -0.59 -23.56 -1.21
N ALA A 217 0.53 -24.27 -1.26
CA ALA A 217 1.11 -24.93 -0.09
C ALA A 217 1.46 -23.92 1.01
N LEU A 218 2.13 -22.83 0.67
CA LEU A 218 2.49 -21.76 1.60
C LEU A 218 1.25 -21.13 2.25
N LEU A 219 0.28 -20.71 1.45
CA LEU A 219 -0.94 -20.06 1.95
C LEU A 219 -1.78 -21.00 2.80
N THR A 220 -1.87 -22.29 2.43
CA THR A 220 -2.55 -23.31 3.24
C THR A 220 -1.89 -23.46 4.61
N ALA A 221 -0.56 -23.52 4.67
CA ALA A 221 0.17 -23.63 5.94
C ALA A 221 -0.05 -22.39 6.83
N VAL A 222 0.09 -21.19 6.25
CA VAL A 222 -0.12 -19.92 6.98
C VAL A 222 -1.57 -19.80 7.46
N LYS A 223 -2.55 -20.12 6.62
CA LYS A 223 -3.97 -20.07 6.97
C LYS A 223 -4.30 -21.07 8.06
N SER A 224 -3.81 -22.31 7.96
CA SER A 224 -4.03 -23.36 8.98
C SER A 224 -3.47 -22.98 10.34
N ALA A 225 -2.26 -22.38 10.38
CA ALA A 225 -1.67 -21.91 11.64
C ALA A 225 -2.47 -20.74 12.25
N ASN A 226 -2.95 -19.83 11.40
CA ASN A 226 -3.77 -18.70 11.84
C ASN A 226 -5.14 -19.16 12.37
N ASP A 227 -5.78 -20.14 11.71
CA ASP A 227 -7.10 -20.65 12.10
C ASP A 227 -7.08 -21.43 13.43
N GLN A 228 -5.91 -21.85 13.89
CA GLN A 228 -5.71 -22.44 15.22
C GLN A 228 -5.64 -21.41 16.35
N LYS A 229 -5.56 -20.11 16.02
CA LYS A 229 -5.54 -19.05 17.02
C LYS A 229 -6.95 -18.83 17.61
N GLU A 230 -6.99 -18.38 18.85
CA GLU A 230 -8.26 -18.00 19.51
C GLU A 230 -9.02 -16.91 18.74
N GLN A 231 -8.30 -16.00 18.12
CA GLN A 231 -8.83 -14.92 17.29
C GLN A 231 -8.09 -14.89 15.94
N PRO A 232 -8.48 -15.72 14.97
CA PRO A 232 -7.89 -15.71 13.64
C PRO A 232 -7.97 -14.32 13.00
N LYS A 233 -6.93 -13.93 12.28
CA LYS A 233 -6.85 -12.62 11.61
C LYS A 233 -6.93 -12.77 10.10
N PRO A 234 -7.42 -11.75 9.37
CA PRO A 234 -7.42 -11.80 7.92
C PRO A 234 -6.00 -12.02 7.36
N ILE A 235 -5.90 -12.88 6.34
CA ILE A 235 -4.67 -13.15 5.59
C ILE A 235 -4.87 -12.73 4.15
N LEU A 236 -3.99 -11.86 3.67
CA LEU A 236 -4.00 -11.35 2.30
C LEU A 236 -2.73 -11.80 1.56
N LEU A 237 -2.87 -12.00 0.26
CA LEU A 237 -1.75 -12.27 -0.64
C LEU A 237 -1.37 -11.00 -1.41
N LYS A 238 -0.08 -10.62 -1.42
CA LYS A 238 0.42 -9.51 -2.25
C LYS A 238 1.07 -10.01 -3.51
N ILE A 239 0.50 -9.65 -4.66
CA ILE A 239 0.89 -10.13 -5.99
C ILE A 239 1.72 -9.12 -6.79
N ALA A 240 2.50 -9.63 -7.75
CA ALA A 240 3.21 -8.82 -8.73
C ALA A 240 2.25 -8.29 -9.82
N PRO A 241 2.55 -7.14 -10.44
CA PRO A 241 1.78 -6.66 -11.59
C PRO A 241 2.12 -7.39 -12.88
N ASP A 242 3.26 -8.07 -12.91
CA ASP A 242 3.83 -8.67 -14.12
C ASP A 242 3.23 -10.06 -14.45
N LEU A 243 2.22 -10.51 -13.68
CA LEU A 243 1.54 -11.78 -13.89
C LEU A 243 0.75 -11.78 -15.20
N THR A 244 0.76 -12.92 -15.89
CA THR A 244 -0.09 -13.18 -17.06
C THR A 244 -1.53 -13.41 -16.63
N GLU A 245 -2.49 -13.36 -17.56
CA GLU A 245 -3.89 -13.65 -17.26
C GLU A 245 -4.08 -15.07 -16.70
N GLY A 246 -3.36 -16.08 -17.23
CA GLY A 246 -3.39 -17.44 -16.68
C GLY A 246 -2.91 -17.52 -15.24
N GLN A 247 -1.84 -16.80 -14.91
CA GLN A 247 -1.37 -16.71 -13.52
C GLN A 247 -2.35 -15.95 -12.61
N LEU A 248 -3.07 -14.95 -13.14
CA LEU A 248 -4.14 -14.27 -12.39
C LEU A 248 -5.35 -15.20 -12.17
N ASP A 249 -5.67 -16.08 -13.12
CA ASP A 249 -6.68 -17.14 -12.94
C ASP A 249 -6.25 -18.13 -11.84
N ASP A 250 -4.97 -18.53 -11.81
CA ASP A 250 -4.43 -19.36 -10.73
C ASP A 250 -4.54 -18.66 -9.35
N ILE A 251 -4.28 -17.35 -9.27
CA ILE A 251 -4.48 -16.59 -8.03
C ILE A 251 -5.93 -16.66 -7.56
N ILE A 252 -6.90 -16.50 -8.47
CA ILE A 252 -8.33 -16.57 -8.12
C ILE A 252 -8.69 -17.95 -7.57
N GLU A 253 -8.22 -19.00 -8.20
CA GLU A 253 -8.44 -20.39 -7.77
C GLU A 253 -7.79 -20.66 -6.39
N ILE A 254 -6.54 -20.24 -6.21
CA ILE A 254 -5.80 -20.39 -4.95
C ILE A 254 -6.52 -19.67 -3.81
N VAL A 255 -7.00 -18.44 -4.01
CA VAL A 255 -7.74 -17.68 -2.99
C VAL A 255 -9.01 -18.44 -2.59
N ALA A 256 -9.74 -19.01 -3.57
CA ALA A 256 -10.95 -19.77 -3.32
C ALA A 256 -10.68 -21.09 -2.55
N GLU A 257 -9.58 -21.79 -2.91
CA GLU A 257 -9.23 -23.08 -2.29
C GLU A 257 -8.63 -22.93 -0.89
N THR A 258 -7.72 -21.95 -0.70
CA THR A 258 -7.05 -21.71 0.59
C THR A 258 -7.88 -20.90 1.57
N LYS A 259 -8.96 -20.26 1.08
CA LYS A 259 -9.85 -19.41 1.87
C LYS A 259 -9.12 -18.28 2.59
N ILE A 260 -8.05 -17.74 1.99
CA ILE A 260 -7.47 -16.49 2.45
C ILE A 260 -8.45 -15.34 2.16
N ASP A 261 -8.31 -14.25 2.89
CA ASP A 261 -9.37 -13.23 3.00
C ASP A 261 -9.33 -12.18 1.88
N GLY A 262 -8.26 -12.13 1.09
CA GLY A 262 -8.17 -11.17 -0.03
C GLY A 262 -6.80 -11.04 -0.66
N VAL A 263 -6.69 -10.07 -1.58
CA VAL A 263 -5.47 -9.84 -2.37
C VAL A 263 -5.07 -8.37 -2.31
N ILE A 264 -3.75 -8.10 -2.30
CA ILE A 264 -3.18 -6.76 -2.51
C ILE A 264 -2.60 -6.70 -3.93
N ALA A 265 -3.18 -5.90 -4.79
CA ALA A 265 -2.79 -5.68 -6.16
C ALA A 265 -2.38 -4.21 -6.37
N THR A 266 -1.06 -3.90 -6.59
CA THR A 266 0.06 -4.79 -6.85
C THR A 266 1.35 -4.37 -6.14
N ASN A 267 2.38 -5.22 -6.16
CA ASN A 267 3.76 -4.86 -5.87
C ASN A 267 4.34 -4.01 -7.02
N THR A 268 5.66 -3.84 -7.08
CA THR A 268 6.40 -3.12 -8.13
C THR A 268 6.58 -3.98 -9.38
N THR A 269 6.69 -3.34 -10.56
CA THR A 269 6.93 -4.01 -11.84
C THR A 269 8.41 -4.10 -12.20
N ILE A 270 8.77 -5.07 -13.03
CA ILE A 270 10.05 -5.13 -13.71
C ILE A 270 10.01 -4.52 -15.13
N ASP A 271 8.83 -4.23 -15.64
CA ASP A 271 8.65 -3.54 -16.92
C ASP A 271 9.21 -2.12 -16.88
N ARG A 272 9.94 -1.74 -17.93
CA ARG A 272 10.58 -0.43 -18.10
C ARG A 272 9.99 0.34 -19.29
N SER A 273 8.99 -0.20 -19.93
CA SER A 273 8.37 0.44 -21.10
C SER A 273 7.70 1.76 -20.74
N GLY A 274 7.72 2.71 -21.68
CA GLY A 274 7.01 3.98 -21.55
C GLY A 274 7.62 4.99 -20.58
N LEU A 275 8.85 4.77 -20.10
CA LEU A 275 9.59 5.74 -19.32
C LEU A 275 10.05 6.93 -20.18
N LYS A 276 10.01 8.14 -19.61
CA LYS A 276 10.57 9.37 -20.19
C LYS A 276 12.06 9.52 -19.88
N THR A 277 12.47 9.01 -18.72
CA THR A 277 13.87 8.96 -18.31
C THR A 277 14.69 8.25 -19.39
N ALA A 278 15.85 8.81 -19.75
CA ALA A 278 16.70 8.27 -20.80
C ALA A 278 17.04 6.80 -20.56
N GLN A 279 16.98 5.98 -21.62
CA GLN A 279 17.22 4.54 -21.52
C GLN A 279 18.60 4.24 -20.92
N SER A 280 19.64 5.01 -21.27
CA SER A 280 21.00 4.86 -20.72
C SER A 280 21.05 5.06 -19.20
N GLU A 281 20.24 5.97 -18.65
CA GLU A 281 20.13 6.18 -17.20
C GLU A 281 19.43 4.99 -16.53
N VAL A 282 18.34 4.52 -17.12
CA VAL A 282 17.59 3.35 -16.62
C VAL A 282 18.45 2.09 -16.64
N GLU A 283 19.24 1.89 -17.70
CA GLU A 283 20.17 0.77 -17.82
C GLU A 283 21.32 0.87 -16.80
N ALA A 284 21.84 2.08 -16.54
CA ALA A 284 22.87 2.31 -15.52
C ALA A 284 22.35 2.02 -14.10
N ILE A 285 21.06 2.30 -13.82
CA ILE A 285 20.41 1.91 -12.58
C ILE A 285 20.31 0.38 -12.48
N GLY A 286 19.96 -0.30 -13.57
CA GLY A 286 19.87 -1.75 -13.67
C GLY A 286 18.62 -2.35 -13.00
N ALA A 287 18.75 -3.59 -12.51
CA ALA A 287 17.64 -4.36 -11.95
C ALA A 287 17.00 -3.70 -10.71
N GLY A 288 15.72 -3.98 -10.51
CA GLY A 288 14.92 -3.48 -9.37
C GLY A 288 13.43 -3.41 -9.70
N GLY A 289 12.61 -3.17 -8.69
CA GLY A 289 11.17 -2.95 -8.85
C GLY A 289 10.86 -1.48 -9.16
N LEU A 290 10.13 -1.22 -10.22
CA LEU A 290 9.65 0.11 -10.62
C LEU A 290 8.27 0.39 -10.03
N SER A 291 8.12 1.53 -9.39
CA SER A 291 6.87 2.04 -8.83
C SER A 291 6.66 3.51 -9.23
N GLY A 292 5.49 4.03 -9.01
CA GLY A 292 5.14 5.41 -9.34
C GLY A 292 4.00 5.52 -10.33
N LYS A 293 3.87 6.66 -10.99
CA LYS A 293 2.76 6.92 -11.95
C LYS A 293 2.69 5.89 -13.07
N VAL A 294 3.84 5.43 -13.52
CA VAL A 294 3.97 4.45 -14.61
C VAL A 294 3.26 3.11 -14.31
N LEU A 295 3.11 2.77 -13.04
CA LEU A 295 2.44 1.54 -12.62
C LEU A 295 0.90 1.67 -12.57
N LYS A 296 0.35 2.88 -12.68
CA LYS A 296 -1.07 3.14 -12.45
C LYS A 296 -1.98 2.26 -13.31
N ASN A 297 -1.81 2.31 -14.63
CA ASN A 297 -2.68 1.61 -15.57
C ASN A 297 -2.62 0.09 -15.37
N ARG A 298 -1.42 -0.46 -15.33
CA ARG A 298 -1.24 -1.91 -15.16
C ARG A 298 -1.82 -2.43 -13.85
N SER A 299 -1.60 -1.71 -12.75
CA SER A 299 -2.20 -2.07 -11.45
C SER A 299 -3.74 -2.01 -11.51
N THR A 300 -4.31 -1.00 -12.18
CA THR A 300 -5.78 -0.88 -12.35
C THR A 300 -6.35 -2.02 -13.21
N GLU A 301 -5.63 -2.43 -14.26
CA GLU A 301 -6.01 -3.56 -15.11
C GLU A 301 -6.04 -4.87 -14.31
N VAL A 302 -4.99 -5.13 -13.53
CA VAL A 302 -4.92 -6.33 -12.67
C VAL A 302 -6.08 -6.35 -11.67
N ILE A 303 -6.37 -5.24 -11.00
CA ILE A 303 -7.49 -5.13 -10.06
C ILE A 303 -8.81 -5.44 -10.78
N ARG A 304 -9.04 -4.83 -11.94
CA ARG A 304 -10.26 -5.02 -12.73
C ARG A 304 -10.41 -6.47 -13.22
N TYR A 305 -9.31 -7.07 -13.66
CA TYR A 305 -9.30 -8.47 -14.08
C TYR A 305 -9.71 -9.39 -12.91
N LEU A 306 -9.03 -9.27 -11.77
CA LEU A 306 -9.33 -10.08 -10.59
C LEU A 306 -10.78 -9.90 -10.13
N SER A 307 -11.25 -8.65 -10.02
CA SER A 307 -12.60 -8.34 -9.57
C SER A 307 -13.67 -8.91 -10.51
N ASN A 308 -13.52 -8.70 -11.82
CA ASN A 308 -14.48 -9.17 -12.82
C ASN A 308 -14.50 -10.71 -12.92
N LYS A 309 -13.32 -11.31 -13.02
CA LYS A 309 -13.19 -12.76 -13.23
C LYS A 309 -13.65 -13.55 -11.99
N SER A 310 -13.33 -13.09 -10.80
CA SER A 310 -13.79 -13.68 -9.55
C SER A 310 -15.24 -13.30 -9.19
N LYS A 311 -15.88 -12.39 -9.96
CA LYS A 311 -17.20 -11.81 -9.62
C LYS A 311 -17.20 -11.14 -8.24
N SER A 312 -16.09 -10.49 -7.90
CA SER A 312 -15.86 -9.84 -6.59
C SER A 312 -15.96 -10.82 -5.40
N ALA A 313 -15.56 -12.08 -5.59
CA ALA A 313 -15.64 -13.10 -4.55
C ALA A 313 -14.76 -12.83 -3.33
N PHE A 314 -13.77 -11.98 -3.46
CA PHE A 314 -12.88 -11.55 -2.37
C PHE A 314 -12.52 -10.06 -2.49
N PRO A 315 -12.29 -9.37 -1.37
CA PRO A 315 -11.85 -7.99 -1.36
C PRO A 315 -10.44 -7.80 -1.90
N ILE A 316 -10.19 -6.64 -2.54
CA ILE A 316 -8.88 -6.27 -3.08
C ILE A 316 -8.42 -4.95 -2.47
N ILE A 317 -7.17 -4.88 -2.00
CA ILE A 317 -6.50 -3.61 -1.69
C ILE A 317 -5.74 -3.17 -2.94
N GLY A 318 -6.11 -2.02 -3.52
CA GLY A 318 -5.50 -1.49 -4.73
C GLY A 318 -4.25 -0.67 -4.44
N VAL A 319 -3.13 -1.02 -5.06
CA VAL A 319 -1.83 -0.34 -4.91
C VAL A 319 -1.19 -0.10 -6.26
N GLY A 320 -0.60 1.07 -6.46
CA GLY A 320 0.18 1.42 -7.66
C GLY A 320 -0.34 2.68 -8.35
N GLY A 321 0.51 3.70 -8.42
CA GLY A 321 0.25 4.93 -9.16
C GLY A 321 -0.85 5.84 -8.59
N VAL A 322 -1.11 5.83 -7.29
CA VAL A 322 -2.10 6.71 -6.64
C VAL A 322 -1.44 8.04 -6.26
N TYR A 323 -1.76 9.11 -6.99
CA TYR A 323 -1.22 10.47 -6.84
C TYR A 323 -2.32 11.52 -6.63
N SER A 324 -3.57 11.14 -6.78
CA SER A 324 -4.74 12.01 -6.68
C SER A 324 -5.98 11.27 -6.17
N ALA A 325 -7.06 12.01 -5.94
CA ALA A 325 -8.35 11.43 -5.61
C ALA A 325 -8.93 10.64 -6.80
N GLU A 326 -8.72 11.14 -8.01
CA GLU A 326 -9.15 10.51 -9.26
C GLU A 326 -8.49 9.13 -9.43
N ASP A 327 -7.18 9.02 -9.16
CA ASP A 327 -6.47 7.73 -9.21
C ASP A 327 -7.02 6.75 -8.17
N ALA A 328 -7.35 7.25 -6.98
CA ALA A 328 -7.97 6.44 -5.92
C ALA A 328 -9.37 5.96 -6.32
N ILE A 329 -10.19 6.83 -6.90
CA ILE A 329 -11.54 6.51 -7.40
C ILE A 329 -11.45 5.46 -8.51
N GLU A 330 -10.51 5.61 -9.45
CA GLU A 330 -10.28 4.66 -10.54
C GLU A 330 -9.98 3.24 -10.02
N LYS A 331 -9.17 3.12 -8.94
CA LYS A 331 -8.91 1.84 -8.29
C LYS A 331 -10.18 1.23 -7.66
N LEU A 332 -10.98 2.06 -6.98
CA LEU A 332 -12.24 1.62 -6.39
C LEU A 332 -13.26 1.19 -7.46
N GLU A 333 -13.33 1.91 -8.58
CA GLU A 333 -14.18 1.56 -9.72
C GLU A 333 -13.70 0.31 -10.48
N ALA A 334 -12.40 0.02 -10.41
CA ALA A 334 -11.84 -1.23 -10.91
C ALA A 334 -12.16 -2.45 -10.02
N GLY A 335 -12.69 -2.24 -8.82
CA GLY A 335 -13.09 -3.29 -7.87
C GLY A 335 -12.26 -3.37 -6.58
N ALA A 336 -11.37 -2.41 -6.33
CA ALA A 336 -10.70 -2.34 -5.05
C ALA A 336 -11.67 -1.92 -3.92
N SER A 337 -11.52 -2.53 -2.74
CA SER A 337 -12.26 -2.16 -1.53
C SER A 337 -11.53 -1.09 -0.72
N LEU A 338 -10.22 -1.13 -0.71
CA LEU A 338 -9.29 -0.22 -0.05
C LEU A 338 -8.18 0.15 -1.01
N ILE A 339 -7.45 1.24 -0.73
CA ILE A 339 -6.31 1.69 -1.53
C ILE A 339 -5.08 1.92 -0.66
N GLN A 340 -3.90 1.78 -1.23
CA GLN A 340 -2.64 2.15 -0.55
C GLN A 340 -1.83 3.15 -1.37
N VAL A 341 -1.12 4.00 -0.67
CA VAL A 341 -0.24 5.04 -1.23
C VAL A 341 1.20 4.79 -0.81
N TYR A 342 2.15 4.95 -1.73
CA TYR A 342 3.60 4.94 -1.49
C TYR A 342 4.29 6.09 -2.24
N SER A 343 4.63 5.90 -3.52
CA SER A 343 5.36 6.87 -4.33
C SER A 343 4.62 8.21 -4.47
N GLY A 344 3.28 8.18 -4.50
CA GLY A 344 2.47 9.38 -4.52
C GLY A 344 2.74 10.31 -3.33
N MET A 345 2.95 9.76 -2.13
CA MET A 345 3.28 10.56 -0.95
C MET A 345 4.66 11.24 -1.08
N ILE A 346 5.63 10.58 -1.70
CA ILE A 346 6.97 11.12 -1.92
C ILE A 346 6.94 12.32 -2.89
N TYR A 347 6.13 12.24 -3.95
CA TYR A 347 6.06 13.28 -4.97
C TYR A 347 5.07 14.41 -4.65
N GLU A 348 3.94 14.08 -4.00
CA GLU A 348 2.83 15.01 -3.71
C GLU A 348 2.85 15.56 -2.28
N GLY A 349 3.64 14.93 -1.38
CA GLY A 349 3.73 15.26 0.03
C GLY A 349 2.58 14.72 0.89
N PRO A 350 2.66 14.90 2.22
CA PRO A 350 1.73 14.29 3.18
C PRO A 350 0.30 14.78 3.05
N SER A 351 0.07 15.97 2.49
CA SER A 351 -1.29 16.49 2.24
C SER A 351 -2.07 15.69 1.18
N LEU A 352 -1.41 14.78 0.45
CA LEU A 352 -2.06 13.90 -0.52
C LEU A 352 -3.18 13.09 0.12
N ILE A 353 -2.97 12.55 1.31
CA ILE A 353 -3.95 11.70 2.00
C ILE A 353 -5.24 12.48 2.26
N LYS A 354 -5.12 13.70 2.80
CA LYS A 354 -6.29 14.56 3.03
C LYS A 354 -6.99 14.96 1.72
N ARG A 355 -6.23 15.19 0.64
CA ARG A 355 -6.82 15.48 -0.69
C ARG A 355 -7.59 14.28 -1.24
N ILE A 356 -7.03 13.08 -1.15
CA ILE A 356 -7.72 11.84 -1.56
C ILE A 356 -9.01 11.69 -0.76
N LYS A 357 -8.96 11.77 0.56
CA LYS A 357 -10.15 11.66 1.41
C LYS A 357 -11.24 12.66 1.02
N LYS A 358 -10.89 13.92 0.76
CA LYS A 358 -11.86 14.93 0.29
C LYS A 358 -12.52 14.57 -1.04
N GLY A 359 -11.75 14.07 -2.01
CA GLY A 359 -12.31 13.62 -3.29
C GLY A 359 -13.21 12.40 -3.12
N LEU A 360 -12.82 11.44 -2.27
CA LEU A 360 -13.64 10.26 -1.96
C LEU A 360 -14.95 10.62 -1.27
N ILE A 361 -14.96 11.61 -0.36
CA ILE A 361 -16.20 12.12 0.24
C ILE A 361 -17.16 12.61 -0.84
N GLY A 362 -16.69 13.40 -1.80
CA GLY A 362 -17.50 13.86 -2.93
C GLY A 362 -18.03 12.72 -3.79
N TYR A 363 -17.18 11.77 -4.12
CA TYR A 363 -17.53 10.60 -4.90
C TYR A 363 -18.61 9.74 -4.24
N PHE A 364 -18.47 9.44 -2.95
CA PHE A 364 -19.47 8.63 -2.22
C PHE A 364 -20.79 9.39 -2.01
N SER A 365 -20.76 10.71 -1.83
CA SER A 365 -21.98 11.53 -1.77
C SER A 365 -22.76 11.47 -3.09
N GLY A 366 -22.06 11.56 -4.23
CA GLY A 366 -22.69 11.48 -5.54
C GLY A 366 -23.28 10.09 -5.86
N LYS A 367 -22.69 9.01 -5.34
CA LYS A 367 -23.26 7.65 -5.46
C LYS A 367 -24.54 7.49 -4.64
N ASN A 368 -24.57 7.98 -3.39
CA ASN A 368 -25.75 7.89 -2.53
C ASN A 368 -26.95 8.67 -3.09
N SER A 369 -26.72 9.79 -3.79
CA SER A 369 -27.79 10.55 -4.42
C SER A 369 -28.40 9.86 -5.64
N LYS A 370 -27.66 8.93 -6.30
CA LYS A 370 -28.14 8.14 -7.44
C LYS A 370 -28.84 6.85 -7.04
N SER A 371 -28.59 6.34 -5.84
CA SER A 371 -29.18 5.10 -5.33
C SER A 371 -30.52 5.32 -4.60
N ASN A 372 -30.98 6.57 -4.47
CA ASN A 372 -32.29 6.89 -3.87
C ASN A 372 -33.14 7.73 -4.85
N PRO A 373 -33.76 7.12 -5.90
CA PRO A 373 -34.64 7.83 -6.82
C PRO A 373 -36.09 7.94 -6.34
N GLU A 374 -36.43 7.45 -5.16
CA GLU A 374 -37.80 7.49 -4.64
C GLU A 374 -37.94 8.49 -3.47
N THR A 375 -38.14 9.76 -3.80
CA THR A 375 -38.99 10.72 -3.05
C THR A 375 -39.17 12.03 -3.82
N VAL A 376 -39.66 11.95 -5.08
CA VAL A 376 -40.29 13.10 -5.72
C VAL A 376 -41.46 12.56 -6.54
N SER A 377 -42.57 12.25 -5.88
CA SER A 377 -43.91 12.36 -6.49
C SER A 377 -44.92 12.32 -5.37
N SER A 378 -45.38 13.47 -4.99
CA SER A 378 -46.80 13.75 -4.66
C SER A 378 -46.85 15.07 -3.90
N ASN A 379 -47.06 16.14 -4.61
CA ASN A 379 -48.17 17.07 -4.41
C ASN A 379 -48.17 18.07 -5.55
#